data_ad0557f9c654f63ac00a23d6b227d5eb
#
_entry.id   ad0557f9c654f63ac00a23d6b227d5eb
#
_cell.length_a   1.000
_cell.length_b   1.000
_cell.length_c   1.000
_cell.angle_alpha   90.00
_cell.angle_beta   90.00
_cell.angle_gamma   90.00
#
_symmetry.space_group_name_H-M   'P 1'
#
loop_
_entity.id
_entity.type
_entity.pdbx_description
1 polymer ?
#
loop_
_entity_poly.entity_id
_entity_poly.type
_entity_poly.pdbx_seq_one_letter_code
_entity_poly.pdbx_strand_id
1 'polypeptide(L)'
;MNASRMCLSGIAAAGLMAAVSAPARATLQIAIDVDGSTFFCGDNMSCDTNTATGVIQIGDQLLDGVLVHGSIQLSTGTPANPGQDLIDTSSLSIVNLSGATRTAEVAISDTDFSAPVRSFHLTGSGTWVNAGGSSITLGWYDDPANAQGANLGPGGVPTTPGDLLGTFTSAGTDPLHSFSTDQTGLVSDSGPFSMTLWADGTLTPGAALLNRGQGEVKLLAIPELSTWAMVALGFVGLGFVGFRQTRTIPRSLA
;
A
#
# COMPACT_ATOMS: atom_id res chain seq x y z
N MET A 1 20.05 -15.38 76.75
CA MET A 1 19.59 -16.27 75.70
C MET A 1 18.76 -15.45 74.74
N ASN A 2 19.39 -14.98 73.65
CA ASN A 2 18.76 -14.12 72.63
C ASN A 2 18.64 -14.88 71.34
N ALA A 3 17.42 -15.13 70.89
CA ALA A 3 17.11 -15.76 69.61
C ALA A 3 16.97 -14.69 68.55
N SER A 4 17.93 -14.63 67.66
CA SER A 4 17.89 -13.79 66.44
C SER A 4 16.93 -14.40 65.44
N ARG A 5 15.90 -13.66 65.03
CA ARG A 5 15.00 -13.99 63.92
C ARG A 5 15.61 -13.46 62.60
N MET A 6 16.06 -14.35 61.79
CA MET A 6 16.40 -14.06 60.37
C MET A 6 15.10 -13.90 59.56
N CYS A 7 14.84 -12.70 59.04
CA CYS A 7 13.85 -12.46 57.98
C CYS A 7 14.46 -12.82 56.64
N LEU A 8 13.98 -13.88 56.01
CA LEU A 8 14.27 -14.18 54.58
C LEU A 8 13.33 -13.30 53.72
N SER A 9 13.92 -12.32 53.05
CA SER A 9 13.22 -11.53 52.02
C SER A 9 13.26 -12.31 50.70
N GLY A 10 12.15 -12.88 50.35
CA GLY A 10 11.97 -13.51 49.02
C GLY A 10 11.86 -12.45 47.92
N ILE A 11 12.82 -12.41 47.03
CA ILE A 11 12.76 -11.62 45.78
C ILE A 11 11.92 -12.39 44.77
N ALA A 12 10.69 -11.94 44.55
CA ALA A 12 9.85 -12.42 43.46
C ALA A 12 10.37 -11.81 42.15
N ALA A 13 11.09 -12.60 41.39
CA ALA A 13 11.46 -12.25 40.01
C ALA A 13 10.21 -12.34 39.13
N ALA A 14 9.57 -11.20 38.86
CA ALA A 14 8.52 -11.09 37.84
C ALA A 14 9.18 -11.21 36.47
N GLY A 15 9.11 -12.40 35.88
CA GLY A 15 9.51 -12.63 34.50
C GLY A 15 8.59 -11.86 33.56
N LEU A 16 9.09 -10.76 33.00
CA LEU A 16 8.44 -10.03 31.90
C LEU A 16 8.54 -10.93 30.66
N MET A 17 7.49 -11.71 30.37
CA MET A 17 7.36 -12.38 29.07
C MET A 17 7.13 -11.28 28.03
N ALA A 18 8.17 -10.89 27.34
CA ALA A 18 8.03 -10.16 26.09
C ALA A 18 7.29 -11.09 25.11
N ALA A 19 5.99 -10.84 24.93
CA ALA A 19 5.26 -11.42 23.83
C ALA A 19 5.94 -10.90 22.55
N VAL A 20 6.76 -11.74 21.93
CA VAL A 20 7.24 -11.49 20.58
C VAL A 20 5.97 -11.60 19.72
N SER A 21 5.39 -10.46 19.36
CA SER A 21 4.35 -10.42 18.35
C SER A 21 5.00 -10.99 17.08
N ALA A 22 4.57 -12.18 16.66
CA ALA A 22 4.92 -12.65 15.33
C ALA A 22 4.48 -11.54 14.38
N PRO A 23 5.31 -11.17 13.39
CA PRO A 23 4.89 -10.23 12.37
C PRO A 23 3.59 -10.78 11.76
N ALA A 24 2.54 -9.96 11.77
CA ALA A 24 1.34 -10.29 11.03
C ALA A 24 1.79 -10.56 9.60
N ARG A 25 1.48 -11.75 9.09
CA ARG A 25 1.81 -12.08 7.71
C ARG A 25 0.80 -11.34 6.87
N ALA A 26 1.27 -10.36 6.13
CA ALA A 26 0.53 -9.76 5.05
C ALA A 26 -0.18 -10.88 4.26
N THR A 27 -1.47 -10.69 4.03
CA THR A 27 -2.29 -11.67 3.31
C THR A 27 -2.63 -11.12 1.93
N LEU A 28 -1.57 -10.90 1.12
CA LEU A 28 -1.76 -10.45 -0.25
C LEU A 28 -2.67 -11.41 -1.00
N GLN A 29 -3.70 -10.88 -1.64
CA GLN A 29 -4.71 -11.65 -2.35
C GLN A 29 -5.08 -10.97 -3.67
N ILE A 30 -5.47 -11.79 -4.64
CA ILE A 30 -6.10 -11.35 -5.88
C ILE A 30 -7.41 -12.12 -6.08
N ALA A 31 -8.44 -11.38 -6.47
CA ALA A 31 -9.70 -11.92 -6.95
C ALA A 31 -9.96 -11.41 -8.36
N ILE A 32 -10.47 -12.27 -9.22
CA ILE A 32 -10.84 -11.95 -10.60
C ILE A 32 -12.26 -12.46 -10.81
N ASP A 33 -13.11 -11.63 -11.41
CA ASP A 33 -14.43 -12.01 -11.91
C ASP A 33 -14.53 -11.67 -13.39
N VAL A 34 -15.06 -12.59 -14.18
CA VAL A 34 -15.40 -12.34 -15.58
C VAL A 34 -16.84 -12.80 -15.79
N ASP A 35 -17.76 -11.86 -15.90
CA ASP A 35 -19.18 -12.12 -16.13
C ASP A 35 -19.76 -13.16 -15.15
N GLY A 36 -19.28 -13.22 -13.89
CA GLY A 36 -19.67 -14.17 -12.85
C GLY A 36 -18.81 -15.43 -12.76
N SER A 37 -17.81 -15.61 -13.64
CA SER A 37 -16.79 -16.66 -13.51
C SER A 37 -15.65 -16.14 -12.67
N THR A 38 -15.43 -16.72 -11.47
CA THR A 38 -14.50 -16.21 -10.48
C THR A 38 -13.21 -17.02 -10.35
N PHE A 39 -12.12 -16.33 -10.07
CA PHE A 39 -10.85 -16.92 -9.65
C PHE A 39 -10.32 -16.17 -8.42
N PHE A 40 -9.69 -16.89 -7.52
CA PHE A 40 -9.08 -16.33 -6.32
C PHE A 40 -7.71 -16.95 -6.06
N CYS A 41 -6.74 -16.14 -5.66
CA CYS A 41 -5.40 -16.59 -5.29
C CYS A 41 -4.84 -15.71 -4.15
N GLY A 42 -4.27 -16.37 -3.17
CA GLY A 42 -3.49 -15.70 -2.11
C GLY A 42 -2.01 -16.05 -2.20
N ASP A 43 -1.19 -15.21 -1.59
CA ASP A 43 0.27 -15.43 -1.46
C ASP A 43 0.57 -16.82 -0.89
N ASN A 44 1.53 -17.52 -1.52
CA ASN A 44 1.91 -18.90 -1.19
C ASN A 44 0.78 -19.96 -1.30
N MET A 45 -0.33 -19.66 -1.98
CA MET A 45 -1.32 -20.68 -2.35
C MET A 45 -0.85 -21.47 -3.58
N SER A 46 -1.49 -22.60 -3.87
CA SER A 46 -1.13 -23.46 -5.01
C SER A 46 -1.30 -22.82 -6.39
N CYS A 47 -2.07 -21.76 -6.50
CA CYS A 47 -2.27 -20.93 -7.70
C CYS A 47 -1.15 -19.89 -7.91
N ASP A 48 -0.40 -19.62 -6.86
CA ASP A 48 0.76 -18.72 -6.91
C ASP A 48 1.99 -19.51 -7.36
N THR A 49 2.59 -19.09 -8.45
CA THR A 49 3.80 -19.71 -9.00
C THR A 49 5.09 -19.13 -8.45
N ASN A 50 4.99 -18.04 -7.64
CA ASN A 50 6.13 -17.42 -6.96
C ASN A 50 6.14 -17.83 -5.48
N THR A 51 7.29 -18.24 -4.98
CA THR A 51 7.45 -18.64 -3.57
C THR A 51 7.94 -17.53 -2.65
N ALA A 52 8.14 -16.32 -3.19
CA ALA A 52 8.57 -15.17 -2.39
C ALA A 52 7.37 -14.57 -1.68
N THR A 53 7.43 -14.45 -0.36
CA THR A 53 6.37 -13.82 0.44
C THR A 53 6.12 -12.37 -0.01
N GLY A 54 4.86 -11.99 -0.15
CA GLY A 54 4.44 -10.68 -0.63
C GLY A 54 4.52 -10.53 -2.16
N VAL A 55 4.61 -11.63 -2.89
CA VAL A 55 4.58 -11.64 -4.35
C VAL A 55 3.62 -12.73 -4.81
N ILE A 56 2.59 -12.39 -5.55
CA ILE A 56 1.73 -13.36 -6.24
C ILE A 56 2.05 -13.29 -7.73
N GLN A 57 2.31 -14.44 -8.33
CA GLN A 57 2.40 -14.60 -9.77
C GLN A 57 1.39 -15.64 -10.22
N ILE A 58 0.35 -15.17 -10.90
CA ILE A 58 -0.64 -16.05 -11.52
C ILE A 58 -0.24 -16.38 -12.95
N GLY A 59 -0.30 -17.65 -13.29
CA GLY A 59 -0.24 -18.09 -14.68
C GLY A 59 -1.52 -17.73 -15.43
N ASP A 60 -1.62 -18.19 -16.67
CA ASP A 60 -2.80 -17.96 -17.51
C ASP A 60 -4.07 -18.49 -16.86
N GLN A 61 -5.00 -17.59 -16.58
CA GLN A 61 -6.35 -17.89 -16.09
C GLN A 61 -7.35 -17.59 -17.20
N LEU A 62 -8.00 -18.60 -17.73
CA LEU A 62 -9.04 -18.44 -18.74
C LEU A 62 -10.41 -18.50 -18.07
N LEU A 63 -11.09 -17.36 -17.96
CA LEU A 63 -12.39 -17.20 -17.35
C LEU A 63 -13.36 -16.68 -18.42
N ASP A 64 -14.40 -17.41 -18.73
CA ASP A 64 -15.45 -17.08 -19.72
C ASP A 64 -14.92 -16.47 -21.05
N GLY A 65 -13.78 -16.99 -21.52
CA GLY A 65 -13.13 -16.55 -22.75
C GLY A 65 -12.24 -15.31 -22.60
N VAL A 66 -12.04 -14.80 -21.39
CA VAL A 66 -11.03 -13.78 -21.10
C VAL A 66 -9.83 -14.44 -20.45
N LEU A 67 -8.66 -14.19 -21.01
CA LEU A 67 -7.38 -14.62 -20.49
C LEU A 67 -6.80 -13.52 -19.59
N VAL A 68 -6.55 -13.87 -18.32
CA VAL A 68 -5.91 -12.98 -17.34
C VAL A 68 -4.64 -13.61 -16.84
N HIS A 69 -3.55 -12.87 -16.83
CA HIS A 69 -2.30 -13.26 -16.17
C HIS A 69 -1.58 -12.03 -15.61
N GLY A 70 -0.74 -12.23 -14.60
CA GLY A 70 -0.04 -11.10 -14.01
C GLY A 70 0.86 -11.43 -12.84
N SER A 71 1.54 -10.40 -12.38
CA SER A 71 2.36 -10.40 -11.17
C SER A 71 2.01 -9.21 -10.30
N ILE A 72 1.81 -9.47 -9.02
CA ILE A 72 1.51 -8.48 -7.99
C ILE A 72 2.65 -8.51 -6.97
N GLN A 73 3.08 -7.36 -6.51
CA GLN A 73 4.11 -7.22 -5.50
C GLN A 73 3.65 -6.32 -4.37
N LEU A 74 4.01 -6.71 -3.17
CA LEU A 74 3.85 -5.93 -1.97
C LEU A 74 5.23 -5.46 -1.50
N SER A 75 5.34 -4.22 -1.06
CA SER A 75 6.50 -3.71 -0.35
C SER A 75 6.02 -2.99 0.91
N THR A 76 6.27 -3.58 2.05
CA THR A 76 6.16 -2.89 3.34
C THR A 76 7.43 -2.12 3.64
N GLY A 77 7.33 -1.10 4.47
CA GLY A 77 8.43 -0.20 4.79
C GLY A 77 9.77 -0.88 4.97
N THR A 78 10.75 -0.52 4.15
CA THR A 78 12.11 -1.03 4.22
C THR A 78 12.95 -0.20 5.21
N PRO A 79 14.08 -0.69 5.72
CA PRO A 79 14.99 0.13 6.53
C PRO A 79 15.46 1.42 5.84
N ALA A 80 15.47 1.45 4.51
CA ALA A 80 15.82 2.63 3.71
C ALA A 80 14.64 3.62 3.56
N ASN A 81 13.40 3.12 3.62
CA ASN A 81 12.16 3.89 3.52
C ASN A 81 11.17 3.43 4.60
N PRO A 82 11.46 3.65 5.88
CA PRO A 82 10.54 3.30 6.96
C PRO A 82 9.27 4.13 6.82
N GLY A 83 8.11 3.48 6.88
CA GLY A 83 6.81 4.15 6.75
C GLY A 83 6.37 4.41 5.32
N GLN A 84 6.87 3.65 4.36
CA GLN A 84 6.36 3.54 3.00
C GLN A 84 5.78 2.14 2.81
N ASP A 85 4.50 2.08 2.58
CA ASP A 85 3.78 0.85 2.26
C ASP A 85 3.28 0.93 0.81
N LEU A 86 3.40 -0.15 0.07
CA LEU A 86 3.19 -0.20 -1.37
C LEU A 86 2.46 -1.47 -1.75
N ILE A 87 1.46 -1.35 -2.61
CA ILE A 87 0.88 -2.43 -3.38
C ILE A 87 1.01 -2.11 -4.87
N ASP A 88 1.55 -3.03 -5.66
CA ASP A 88 1.88 -2.82 -7.08
C ASP A 88 1.46 -4.01 -7.93
N THR A 89 0.72 -3.75 -9.00
CA THR A 89 0.59 -4.70 -10.11
C THR A 89 1.75 -4.47 -11.06
N SER A 90 2.82 -5.21 -10.92
CA SER A 90 3.99 -5.05 -11.79
C SER A 90 3.68 -5.39 -13.26
N SER A 91 2.74 -6.30 -13.48
CA SER A 91 2.14 -6.54 -14.80
C SER A 91 0.78 -7.21 -14.63
N LEU A 92 -0.24 -6.69 -15.27
CA LEU A 92 -1.55 -7.32 -15.41
C LEU A 92 -1.93 -7.28 -16.88
N SER A 93 -2.21 -8.44 -17.46
CA SER A 93 -2.67 -8.57 -18.84
C SER A 93 -4.05 -9.19 -18.85
N ILE A 94 -4.97 -8.56 -19.56
CA ILE A 94 -6.36 -9.00 -19.74
C ILE A 94 -6.65 -9.01 -21.23
N VAL A 95 -7.02 -10.18 -21.76
CA VAL A 95 -7.26 -10.37 -23.21
C VAL A 95 -8.59 -11.04 -23.42
N ASN A 96 -9.50 -10.40 -24.12
CA ASN A 96 -10.77 -11.02 -24.50
C ASN A 96 -10.59 -11.87 -25.78
N LEU A 97 -10.54 -13.17 -25.60
CA LEU A 97 -10.46 -14.16 -26.68
C LEU A 97 -11.85 -14.62 -27.15
N SER A 98 -12.92 -14.16 -26.50
CA SER A 98 -14.30 -14.54 -26.89
C SER A 98 -14.79 -13.70 -28.07
N GLY A 99 -15.88 -14.16 -28.69
CA GLY A 99 -16.58 -13.43 -29.76
C GLY A 99 -17.58 -12.39 -29.24
N ALA A 100 -17.67 -12.17 -27.92
CA ALA A 100 -18.60 -11.24 -27.29
C ALA A 100 -17.86 -10.20 -26.42
N THR A 101 -18.48 -9.08 -26.17
CA THR A 101 -18.00 -8.13 -25.16
C THR A 101 -18.09 -8.77 -23.78
N ARG A 102 -17.05 -8.59 -22.97
CA ARG A 102 -16.91 -9.15 -21.62
C ARG A 102 -16.61 -8.05 -20.61
N THR A 103 -17.08 -8.24 -19.38
CA THR A 103 -16.67 -7.45 -18.23
C THR A 103 -15.71 -8.29 -17.40
N ALA A 104 -14.57 -7.73 -17.06
CA ALA A 104 -13.55 -8.36 -16.24
C ALA A 104 -13.16 -7.42 -15.09
N GLU A 105 -13.38 -7.87 -13.87
CA GLU A 105 -13.02 -7.17 -12.65
C GLU A 105 -11.86 -7.88 -11.97
N VAL A 106 -10.92 -7.09 -11.47
CA VAL A 106 -9.75 -7.57 -10.72
C VAL A 106 -9.63 -6.74 -9.45
N ALA A 107 -9.61 -7.38 -8.30
CA ALA A 107 -9.31 -6.76 -7.03
C ALA A 107 -8.05 -7.39 -6.42
N ILE A 108 -7.14 -6.56 -5.99
CA ILE A 108 -5.90 -6.94 -5.33
C ILE A 108 -5.86 -6.20 -4.01
N SER A 109 -5.65 -6.92 -2.92
CA SER A 109 -5.64 -6.31 -1.60
C SER A 109 -4.66 -7.01 -0.68
N ASP A 110 -4.17 -6.23 0.27
CA ASP A 110 -3.39 -6.73 1.39
C ASP A 110 -3.76 -5.98 2.66
N THR A 111 -3.48 -6.60 3.80
CA THR A 111 -3.78 -6.11 5.15
C THR A 111 -2.51 -5.82 5.93
N ASP A 112 -2.68 -5.24 7.12
CA ASP A 112 -1.61 -5.01 8.10
C ASP A 112 -0.52 -4.04 7.63
N PHE A 113 -0.88 -3.10 6.74
CA PHE A 113 -0.02 -1.97 6.44
C PHE A 113 0.18 -1.10 7.67
N SER A 114 1.35 -0.51 7.80
CA SER A 114 1.74 0.18 9.01
C SER A 114 1.17 1.60 9.11
N ALA A 115 0.70 1.96 10.29
CA ALA A 115 0.28 3.32 10.61
C ALA A 115 1.29 4.02 11.53
N PRO A 116 1.23 5.35 11.65
CA PRO A 116 0.32 6.29 11.00
C PRO A 116 0.79 6.70 9.60
N VAL A 117 -0.13 6.80 8.65
CA VAL A 117 0.12 7.33 7.29
C VAL A 117 -0.39 8.76 7.16
N ARG A 118 0.14 9.53 6.21
CA ARG A 118 -0.18 10.95 6.04
C ARG A 118 -0.40 11.36 4.59
N SER A 119 0.12 10.60 3.63
CA SER A 119 -0.06 10.87 2.21
C SER A 119 -0.16 9.59 1.41
N PHE A 120 -0.86 9.66 0.30
CA PHE A 120 -0.89 8.60 -0.70
C PHE A 120 -0.38 9.11 -2.04
N HIS A 121 0.12 8.19 -2.83
CA HIS A 121 0.50 8.37 -4.22
C HIS A 121 -0.03 7.17 -5.03
N LEU A 122 -0.89 7.45 -6.00
CA LEU A 122 -1.59 6.46 -6.81
C LEU A 122 -1.15 6.64 -8.25
N THR A 123 -0.69 5.57 -8.86
CA THR A 123 -0.32 5.59 -10.28
C THR A 123 -1.01 4.45 -11.02
N GLY A 124 -1.31 4.67 -12.27
CA GLY A 124 -1.83 3.66 -13.17
C GLY A 124 -1.37 3.95 -14.59
N SER A 125 -1.02 2.91 -15.31
CA SER A 125 -0.68 3.03 -16.72
C SER A 125 -1.11 1.78 -17.47
N GLY A 126 -1.33 1.91 -18.74
CA GLY A 126 -1.70 0.77 -19.55
C GLY A 126 -1.60 1.05 -21.05
N THR A 127 -1.68 -0.03 -21.80
CA THR A 127 -1.72 -0.01 -23.26
C THR A 127 -2.86 -0.89 -23.72
N TRP A 128 -3.76 -0.30 -24.46
CA TRP A 128 -4.83 -0.96 -25.18
C TRP A 128 -4.36 -1.42 -26.55
N VAL A 129 -4.78 -2.59 -26.97
CA VAL A 129 -4.54 -3.14 -28.32
C VAL A 129 -5.87 -3.64 -28.88
N ASN A 130 -6.24 -3.20 -30.08
CA ASN A 130 -7.48 -3.56 -30.77
C ASN A 130 -8.73 -3.37 -29.91
N ALA A 131 -8.80 -2.26 -29.19
CA ALA A 131 -9.71 -2.09 -28.07
C ALA A 131 -10.80 -1.03 -28.31
N GLY A 132 -11.12 -0.71 -29.57
CA GLY A 132 -12.18 0.23 -29.88
C GLY A 132 -13.50 -0.13 -29.21
N GLY A 133 -14.04 0.78 -28.40
CA GLY A 133 -15.25 0.56 -27.60
C GLY A 133 -15.03 -0.15 -26.26
N SER A 134 -13.79 -0.50 -25.92
CA SER A 134 -13.44 -1.00 -24.58
C SER A 134 -13.19 0.14 -23.58
N SER A 135 -13.24 -0.16 -22.30
CA SER A 135 -12.91 0.80 -21.23
C SER A 135 -12.37 0.08 -20.01
N ILE A 136 -11.61 0.81 -19.17
CA ILE A 136 -11.23 0.37 -17.85
C ILE A 136 -11.42 1.51 -16.85
N THR A 137 -11.90 1.18 -15.66
CA THR A 137 -11.87 2.04 -14.48
C THR A 137 -10.93 1.43 -13.45
N LEU A 138 -9.98 2.22 -12.98
CA LEU A 138 -9.09 1.88 -11.88
C LEU A 138 -9.58 2.58 -10.62
N GLY A 139 -9.57 1.88 -9.50
CA GLY A 139 -9.91 2.42 -8.18
C GLY A 139 -8.84 2.03 -7.16
N TRP A 140 -8.53 2.95 -6.27
CA TRP A 140 -7.61 2.75 -5.16
C TRP A 140 -8.34 3.05 -3.86
N TYR A 141 -8.23 2.13 -2.92
CA TYR A 141 -8.92 2.22 -1.64
C TYR A 141 -7.96 1.97 -0.50
N ASP A 142 -8.23 2.57 0.65
CA ASP A 142 -7.68 2.19 1.95
C ASP A 142 -8.80 1.88 2.93
N ASP A 143 -8.60 0.94 3.83
CA ASP A 143 -9.58 0.60 4.86
C ASP A 143 -8.94 0.66 6.25
N PRO A 144 -9.31 1.71 7.04
CA PRO A 144 -8.86 1.82 8.43
C PRO A 144 -9.34 0.67 9.33
N ALA A 145 -10.36 -0.08 8.93
CA ALA A 145 -10.79 -1.29 9.63
C ALA A 145 -9.90 -2.50 9.32
N ASN A 146 -8.93 -2.36 8.43
CA ASN A 146 -7.98 -3.39 8.03
C ASN A 146 -8.66 -4.65 7.46
N ALA A 147 -9.79 -4.50 6.77
CA ALA A 147 -10.49 -5.61 6.15
C ALA A 147 -9.87 -5.96 4.79
N GLN A 148 -9.88 -7.25 4.44
CA GLN A 148 -9.39 -7.70 3.15
C GLN A 148 -10.34 -7.31 2.02
N GLY A 149 -9.87 -6.51 1.08
CA GLY A 149 -10.65 -5.94 -0.02
C GLY A 149 -10.69 -6.79 -1.29
N ALA A 150 -9.90 -7.87 -1.41
CA ALA A 150 -9.91 -8.76 -2.57
C ALA A 150 -11.10 -9.74 -2.53
N ASN A 151 -12.29 -9.25 -2.19
CA ASN A 151 -13.54 -9.98 -2.12
C ASN A 151 -14.51 -9.36 -3.10
N LEU A 152 -14.59 -9.88 -4.33
CA LEU A 152 -15.55 -9.42 -5.32
C LEU A 152 -16.95 -9.93 -4.98
N GLY A 153 -17.89 -9.00 -4.86
CA GLY A 153 -19.31 -9.28 -4.69
C GLY A 153 -20.03 -9.49 -6.03
N PRO A 154 -21.34 -9.63 -6.02
CA PRO A 154 -22.12 -9.66 -7.26
C PRO A 154 -21.88 -8.41 -8.11
N GLY A 155 -21.51 -8.61 -9.38
CA GLY A 155 -21.15 -7.52 -10.30
C GLY A 155 -19.71 -7.02 -10.14
N GLY A 156 -18.83 -7.83 -9.53
CA GLY A 156 -17.39 -7.61 -9.54
C GLY A 156 -16.86 -6.46 -8.68
N VAL A 157 -17.72 -5.79 -7.92
CA VAL A 157 -17.32 -4.69 -7.03
C VAL A 157 -16.76 -5.26 -5.73
N PRO A 158 -15.61 -4.77 -5.22
CA PRO A 158 -15.12 -5.16 -3.90
C PRO A 158 -16.18 -4.92 -2.82
N THR A 159 -16.41 -5.92 -1.95
CA THR A 159 -17.46 -5.83 -0.91
C THR A 159 -17.02 -5.06 0.33
N THR A 160 -15.73 -4.97 0.58
CA THR A 160 -15.13 -4.26 1.72
C THR A 160 -13.88 -3.51 1.28
N PRO A 161 -13.98 -2.58 0.30
CA PRO A 161 -12.80 -1.92 -0.24
C PRO A 161 -12.24 -0.85 0.68
N GLY A 162 -13.02 -0.35 1.66
CA GLY A 162 -12.69 0.82 2.47
C GLY A 162 -13.05 2.14 1.80
N ASP A 163 -12.29 3.19 2.12
CA ASP A 163 -12.48 4.53 1.60
C ASP A 163 -11.81 4.70 0.22
N LEU A 164 -12.52 5.28 -0.73
CA LEU A 164 -11.99 5.55 -2.07
C LEU A 164 -10.99 6.71 -2.02
N LEU A 165 -9.73 6.42 -2.30
CA LEU A 165 -8.66 7.43 -2.38
C LEU A 165 -8.62 8.13 -3.74
N GLY A 166 -8.87 7.38 -4.80
CA GLY A 166 -8.86 7.92 -6.16
C GLY A 166 -9.43 6.96 -7.19
N THR A 167 -9.81 7.50 -8.33
CA THR A 167 -10.29 6.73 -9.47
C THR A 167 -9.79 7.32 -10.78
N PHE A 168 -9.68 6.47 -11.80
CA PHE A 168 -9.28 6.87 -13.14
C PHE A 168 -9.96 5.98 -14.17
N THR A 169 -10.48 6.56 -15.24
CA THR A 169 -11.11 5.81 -16.34
C THR A 169 -10.39 6.09 -17.65
N SER A 170 -10.13 5.04 -18.41
CA SER A 170 -9.56 5.09 -19.75
C SER A 170 -10.45 4.33 -20.73
N ALA A 171 -10.68 4.91 -21.91
CA ALA A 171 -11.32 4.25 -23.03
C ALA A 171 -10.28 3.69 -24.00
N GLY A 172 -10.51 2.48 -24.48
CA GLY A 172 -9.70 1.87 -25.52
C GLY A 172 -10.01 2.46 -26.90
N THR A 173 -8.99 2.65 -27.68
CA THR A 173 -9.09 3.05 -29.10
C THR A 173 -8.23 2.15 -29.97
N ASP A 174 -8.62 2.00 -31.22
CA ASP A 174 -7.88 1.22 -32.19
C ASP A 174 -6.82 2.04 -32.93
N PRO A 175 -5.74 1.42 -33.38
CA PRO A 175 -5.28 0.04 -33.10
C PRO A 175 -4.54 -0.08 -31.76
N LEU A 176 -4.02 1.04 -31.25
CA LEU A 176 -3.18 1.11 -30.05
C LEU A 176 -3.43 2.43 -29.32
N HIS A 177 -3.61 2.36 -28.01
CA HIS A 177 -3.76 3.53 -27.15
C HIS A 177 -3.09 3.29 -25.80
N SER A 178 -2.27 4.23 -25.34
CA SER A 178 -1.67 4.19 -24.02
C SER A 178 -2.25 5.27 -23.13
N PHE A 179 -2.35 4.97 -21.83
CA PHE A 179 -2.80 5.91 -20.81
C PHE A 179 -1.89 5.87 -19.59
N SER A 180 -1.92 6.93 -18.81
CA SER A 180 -1.31 6.98 -17.49
C SER A 180 -2.08 7.95 -16.59
N THR A 181 -2.02 7.70 -15.29
CA THR A 181 -2.54 8.58 -14.25
C THR A 181 -1.56 8.66 -13.10
N ASP A 182 -1.54 9.80 -12.43
CA ASP A 182 -0.73 10.07 -11.25
C ASP A 182 -1.56 10.98 -10.33
N GLN A 183 -1.85 10.51 -9.12
CA GLN A 183 -2.69 11.20 -8.15
C GLN A 183 -2.02 11.17 -6.78
N THR A 184 -2.10 12.27 -6.06
CA THR A 184 -1.58 12.37 -4.69
C THR A 184 -2.62 13.01 -3.79
N GLY A 185 -2.60 12.66 -2.52
CA GLY A 185 -3.49 13.23 -1.54
C GLY A 185 -3.04 12.96 -0.12
N LEU A 186 -3.91 13.33 0.82
CA LEU A 186 -3.68 13.12 2.25
C LEU A 186 -4.65 12.06 2.76
N VAL A 187 -4.15 11.20 3.64
CA VAL A 187 -4.91 10.21 4.36
C VAL A 187 -4.46 10.21 5.82
N SER A 188 -5.29 9.80 6.75
CA SER A 188 -4.98 9.84 8.18
C SER A 188 -5.45 8.57 8.88
N ASP A 189 -4.67 7.51 8.72
CA ASP A 189 -4.89 6.27 9.45
C ASP A 189 -4.05 6.22 10.72
N SER A 190 -4.65 5.73 11.79
CA SER A 190 -4.06 5.70 13.13
C SER A 190 -3.74 4.29 13.64
N GLY A 191 -4.22 3.25 12.95
CA GLY A 191 -4.00 1.84 13.22
C GLY A 191 -3.51 1.11 11.98
N PRO A 192 -3.28 -0.20 12.05
CA PRO A 192 -3.08 -1.00 10.84
C PRO A 192 -4.27 -0.81 9.88
N PHE A 193 -3.99 -0.79 8.59
CA PHE A 193 -5.00 -0.58 7.55
C PHE A 193 -4.74 -1.54 6.38
N SER A 194 -5.73 -1.73 5.53
CA SER A 194 -5.57 -2.46 4.28
C SER A 194 -5.57 -1.53 3.07
N MET A 195 -4.94 -1.95 1.99
CA MET A 195 -5.02 -1.28 0.68
C MET A 195 -5.63 -2.21 -0.35
N THR A 196 -6.42 -1.65 -1.25
CA THR A 196 -7.03 -2.37 -2.36
C THR A 196 -6.82 -1.61 -3.67
N LEU A 197 -6.30 -2.31 -4.68
CA LEU A 197 -6.32 -1.91 -6.07
C LEU A 197 -7.47 -2.64 -6.76
N TRP A 198 -8.30 -1.90 -7.47
CA TRP A 198 -9.41 -2.44 -8.23
C TRP A 198 -9.36 -1.97 -9.67
N ALA A 199 -9.70 -2.88 -10.58
CA ALA A 199 -9.82 -2.62 -12.00
C ALA A 199 -11.12 -3.23 -12.50
N ASP A 200 -11.96 -2.43 -13.15
CA ASP A 200 -13.19 -2.86 -13.83
C ASP A 200 -13.06 -2.54 -15.31
N GLY A 201 -13.01 -3.58 -16.12
CA GLY A 201 -12.76 -3.48 -17.55
C GLY A 201 -13.89 -4.05 -18.40
N THR A 202 -14.45 -3.25 -19.31
CA THR A 202 -15.28 -3.74 -20.41
C THR A 202 -14.39 -3.94 -21.64
N LEU A 203 -14.33 -5.16 -22.17
CA LEU A 203 -13.47 -5.53 -23.29
C LEU A 203 -14.30 -6.03 -24.47
N THR A 204 -14.17 -5.35 -25.62
CA THR A 204 -14.72 -5.83 -26.90
C THR A 204 -13.99 -7.08 -27.38
N PRO A 205 -14.59 -7.86 -28.33
CA PRO A 205 -13.94 -9.04 -28.87
C PRO A 205 -12.54 -8.74 -29.44
N GLY A 206 -11.53 -9.51 -29.03
CA GLY A 206 -10.14 -9.34 -29.47
C GLY A 206 -9.39 -8.18 -28.80
N ALA A 207 -10.02 -7.43 -27.89
CA ALA A 207 -9.35 -6.39 -27.13
C ALA A 207 -8.33 -6.98 -26.15
N ALA A 208 -7.19 -6.32 -26.03
CA ALA A 208 -6.19 -6.61 -25.02
C ALA A 208 -5.82 -5.35 -24.24
N LEU A 209 -5.62 -5.51 -22.93
CA LEU A 209 -5.13 -4.50 -22.02
C LEU A 209 -3.89 -5.02 -21.29
N LEU A 210 -2.80 -4.28 -21.40
CA LEU A 210 -1.63 -4.43 -20.55
C LEU A 210 -1.65 -3.30 -19.52
N ASN A 211 -1.84 -3.62 -18.25
CA ASN A 211 -2.01 -2.64 -17.18
C ASN A 211 -0.93 -2.76 -16.12
N ARG A 212 -0.59 -1.64 -15.52
CA ARG A 212 0.21 -1.53 -14.32
C ARG A 212 -0.42 -0.49 -13.40
N GLY A 213 -0.78 -0.91 -12.20
CA GLY A 213 -1.33 -0.04 -11.15
C GLY A 213 -0.47 -0.09 -9.90
N GLN A 214 -0.37 1.02 -9.19
CA GLN A 214 0.38 1.14 -7.95
C GLN A 214 -0.39 2.02 -6.97
N GLY A 215 -0.49 1.56 -5.73
CA GLY A 215 -0.91 2.35 -4.57
C GLY A 215 0.23 2.43 -3.57
N GLU A 216 0.60 3.62 -3.19
CA GLU A 216 1.65 3.88 -2.21
C GLU A 216 1.11 4.81 -1.14
N VAL A 217 1.35 4.48 0.13
CA VAL A 217 1.10 5.35 1.28
C VAL A 217 2.39 5.62 2.02
N LYS A 218 2.56 6.85 2.47
CA LYS A 218 3.79 7.32 3.12
C LYS A 218 3.49 8.08 4.40
N LEU A 219 4.37 7.93 5.38
CA LEU A 219 4.52 8.91 6.45
C LEU A 219 5.06 10.21 5.84
N LEU A 220 4.34 11.31 6.05
CA LEU A 220 4.97 12.62 5.88
C LEU A 220 6.11 12.73 6.89
N ALA A 221 7.32 12.95 6.40
CA ALA A 221 8.46 13.22 7.27
C ALA A 221 8.16 14.49 8.08
N ILE A 222 7.64 14.34 9.29
CA ILE A 222 7.58 15.42 10.26
C ILE A 222 9.04 15.59 10.72
N PRO A 223 9.66 16.78 10.57
CA PRO A 223 10.98 17.01 11.12
C PRO A 223 10.96 16.56 12.58
N GLU A 224 11.78 15.57 12.91
CA GLU A 224 11.82 14.99 14.25
C GLU A 224 11.95 16.10 15.30
N LEU A 225 11.32 15.91 16.46
CA LEU A 225 11.44 16.84 17.61
C LEU A 225 12.91 17.16 17.92
N SER A 226 13.82 16.20 17.66
CA SER A 226 15.27 16.39 17.71
C SER A 226 15.77 17.47 16.76
N THR A 227 15.25 17.53 15.53
CA THR A 227 15.61 18.57 14.54
C THR A 227 15.18 19.96 15.01
N TRP A 228 13.97 20.09 15.54
CA TRP A 228 13.50 21.35 16.13
C TRP A 228 14.29 21.73 17.38
N ALA A 229 14.63 20.75 18.24
CA ALA A 229 15.47 20.97 19.41
C ALA A 229 16.87 21.43 19.00
N MET A 230 17.47 20.82 17.98
CA MET A 230 18.80 21.24 17.47
C MET A 230 18.77 22.63 16.84
N VAL A 231 17.71 22.97 16.10
CA VAL A 231 17.52 24.33 15.57
C VAL A 231 17.38 25.33 16.71
N ALA A 232 16.56 25.05 17.72
CA ALA A 232 16.38 25.90 18.89
C ALA A 232 17.69 26.08 19.68
N LEU A 233 18.44 25.00 19.92
CA LEU A 233 19.75 25.04 20.56
C LEU A 233 20.77 25.86 19.76
N GLY A 234 20.73 25.73 18.42
CA GLY A 234 21.58 26.56 17.52
C GLY A 234 21.30 28.06 17.69
N PHE A 235 20.01 28.45 17.71
CA PHE A 235 19.65 29.86 17.94
C PHE A 235 20.01 30.37 19.34
N VAL A 236 19.80 29.55 20.38
CA VAL A 236 20.21 29.87 21.75
C VAL A 236 21.72 30.05 21.83
N GLY A 237 22.48 29.15 21.19
CA GLY A 237 23.95 29.26 21.13
C GLY A 237 24.44 30.53 20.45
N LEU A 238 23.87 30.86 19.29
CA LEU A 238 24.19 32.09 18.57
C LEU A 238 23.82 33.34 19.37
N GLY A 239 22.66 33.35 20.00
CA GLY A 239 22.21 34.45 20.87
C GLY A 239 23.16 34.67 22.06
N PHE A 240 23.62 33.58 22.67
CA PHE A 240 24.55 33.64 23.79
C PHE A 240 25.93 34.20 23.40
N VAL A 241 26.48 33.79 22.24
CA VAL A 241 27.72 34.31 21.70
C VAL A 241 27.60 35.81 21.38
N GLY A 242 26.51 36.21 20.73
CA GLY A 242 26.24 37.62 20.44
C GLY A 242 26.14 38.47 21.72
N PHE A 243 25.45 37.95 22.75
CA PHE A 243 25.33 38.64 24.02
C PHE A 243 26.67 38.81 24.76
N ARG A 244 27.58 37.84 24.68
CA ARG A 244 28.92 37.95 25.25
C ARG A 244 29.77 39.00 24.54
N GLN A 245 29.69 39.10 23.22
CA GLN A 245 30.47 40.08 22.43
C GLN A 245 30.06 41.53 22.71
N THR A 246 28.79 41.79 22.96
CA THR A 246 28.30 43.16 23.27
C THR A 246 28.76 43.64 24.64
N ARG A 247 29.17 42.77 25.58
CA ARG A 247 29.66 43.14 26.90
C ARG A 247 31.15 43.48 26.92
N THR A 248 31.91 43.16 25.87
CA THR A 248 33.37 43.37 25.80
C THR A 248 33.79 44.63 25.03
N ILE A 249 32.86 45.51 24.65
CA ILE A 249 33.22 46.79 24.07
C ILE A 249 33.66 47.72 25.22
N PRO A 250 34.95 48.01 25.39
CA PRO A 250 35.39 48.99 26.38
C PRO A 250 34.85 50.34 25.98
N ARG A 251 34.13 51.02 26.88
CA ARG A 251 33.84 52.43 26.75
C ARG A 251 35.18 53.19 26.75
N SER A 252 35.68 53.47 25.56
CA SER A 252 36.74 54.48 25.39
C SER A 252 36.11 55.80 25.78
N LEU A 253 36.51 56.31 26.95
CA LEU A 253 36.21 57.67 27.40
C LEU A 253 37.01 58.66 26.52
N ALA A 254 36.28 59.52 25.85
CA ALA A 254 36.85 60.76 25.32
C ALA A 254 37.04 61.79 26.46
#